data_2c28e5b2040b886476555f4d58b07415
#
_entry.id   2c28e5b2040b886476555f4d58b07415
#
_cell.length_a   1.000
_cell.length_b   1.000
_cell.length_c   1.000
_cell.angle_alpha   90.00
_cell.angle_beta   90.00
_cell.angle_gamma   90.00
#
_symmetry.space_group_name_H-M   'P 1'
#
loop_
_entity.id
_entity.type
_entity.pdbx_description
1 polymer ?
#
loop_
_entity_poly.entity_id
_entity_poly.type
_entity_poly.pdbx_seq_one_letter_code
_entity_poly.pdbx_strand_id
1 'polypeptide(L)'
;MSPRFTDKIAIVTGSGTGIGAAIARRIAAEGAAVVLADRDLPSASAVRDEIVAAGGRASACQVDIREPEQVEAMLAHTRQTYGRAHVLINNAGLGAQKHFLDTPLETLRAMLDINVVGTFLCAQAAARDMVELGGGAIVNFASHSALLGSSGRAAYAASKGGIVAMTRVMAVDLAPHGIRVNAVAPGPIDVPRSRGQHNDERRAAWHHAVPLGRYGEPEEAAAVALFLASDDASYMTGQTLSVDGGFTSAGLRVKNLENR
;
A
#
# COMPACT_ATOMS: atom_id res chain seq x y z
N MET A 1 12.08 -21.79 -5.92
CA MET A 1 12.26 -20.52 -6.68
C MET A 1 13.31 -19.71 -5.95
N SER A 2 14.21 -19.04 -6.67
CA SER A 2 15.17 -18.13 -6.05
C SER A 2 14.41 -16.95 -5.41
N PRO A 3 14.89 -16.41 -4.27
CA PRO A 3 14.26 -15.24 -3.65
C PRO A 3 14.29 -14.05 -4.62
N ARG A 4 13.13 -13.40 -4.84
CA ARG A 4 12.98 -12.31 -5.84
C ARG A 4 13.66 -11.00 -5.43
N PHE A 5 13.96 -10.83 -4.15
CA PHE A 5 14.48 -9.59 -3.59
C PHE A 5 15.86 -9.74 -2.93
N THR A 6 16.63 -10.74 -3.36
CA THR A 6 18.03 -10.90 -2.90
C THR A 6 18.79 -9.60 -3.17
N ASP A 7 19.53 -9.12 -2.15
CA ASP A 7 20.31 -7.87 -2.16
C ASP A 7 19.50 -6.58 -2.41
N LYS A 8 18.17 -6.64 -2.41
CA LYS A 8 17.33 -5.46 -2.48
C LYS A 8 17.08 -4.89 -1.08
N ILE A 9 16.89 -3.59 -1.04
CA ILE A 9 16.52 -2.82 0.16
C ILE A 9 15.12 -2.25 -0.08
N ALA A 10 14.19 -2.52 0.82
CA ALA A 10 12.81 -2.11 0.72
C ALA A 10 12.39 -1.23 1.90
N ILE A 11 11.62 -0.18 1.63
CA ILE A 11 10.91 0.61 2.64
C ILE A 11 9.42 0.29 2.52
N VAL A 12 8.79 -0.02 3.65
CA VAL A 12 7.33 -0.25 3.73
C VAL A 12 6.75 0.73 4.73
N THR A 13 5.90 1.65 4.28
CA THR A 13 5.20 2.59 5.16
C THR A 13 3.89 2.01 5.69
N GLY A 14 3.52 2.33 6.95
CA GLY A 14 2.35 1.74 7.60
C GLY A 14 2.50 0.23 7.82
N SER A 15 3.69 -0.18 8.25
CA SER A 15 4.13 -1.57 8.29
C SER A 15 3.90 -2.27 9.63
N GLY A 16 3.37 -1.57 10.64
CA GLY A 16 3.13 -2.15 11.96
C GLY A 16 1.95 -3.13 12.00
N THR A 17 0.98 -3.05 11.09
CA THR A 17 -0.21 -3.90 11.10
C THR A 17 -0.74 -4.20 9.69
N GLY A 18 -1.66 -5.15 9.60
CA GLY A 18 -2.45 -5.43 8.38
C GLY A 18 -1.63 -5.71 7.14
N ILE A 19 -1.98 -5.06 6.03
CA ILE A 19 -1.34 -5.29 4.71
C ILE A 19 0.15 -4.92 4.75
N GLY A 20 0.52 -3.79 5.39
CA GLY A 20 1.92 -3.37 5.48
C GLY A 20 2.79 -4.37 6.24
N ALA A 21 2.30 -4.94 7.33
CA ALA A 21 2.99 -5.98 8.08
C ALA A 21 3.14 -7.27 7.25
N ALA A 22 2.08 -7.69 6.52
CA ALA A 22 2.14 -8.85 5.63
C ALA A 22 3.17 -8.65 4.50
N ILE A 23 3.23 -7.44 3.92
CA ILE A 23 4.23 -7.07 2.92
C ILE A 23 5.64 -7.16 3.51
N ALA A 24 5.86 -6.55 4.68
CA ALA A 24 7.18 -6.51 5.31
C ALA A 24 7.72 -7.91 5.63
N ARG A 25 6.88 -8.79 6.20
CA ARG A 25 7.25 -10.20 6.44
C ARG A 25 7.59 -10.93 5.15
N ARG A 26 6.75 -10.80 4.14
CA ARG A 26 6.90 -11.55 2.90
C ARG A 26 8.10 -11.08 2.07
N ILE A 27 8.30 -9.77 1.93
CA ILE A 27 9.44 -9.26 1.15
C ILE A 27 10.79 -9.61 1.82
N ALA A 28 10.83 -9.62 3.17
CA ALA A 28 11.99 -10.08 3.92
C ALA A 28 12.26 -11.59 3.73
N ALA A 29 11.22 -12.42 3.77
CA ALA A 29 11.30 -13.86 3.48
C ALA A 29 11.77 -14.14 2.04
N GLU A 30 11.54 -13.20 1.11
CA GLU A 30 12.01 -13.27 -0.27
C GLU A 30 13.38 -12.57 -0.47
N GLY A 31 14.12 -12.29 0.61
CA GLY A 31 15.53 -11.91 0.59
C GLY A 31 15.86 -10.43 0.76
N ALA A 32 14.87 -9.54 0.85
CA ALA A 32 15.13 -8.11 1.04
C ALA A 32 15.63 -7.79 2.46
N ALA A 33 16.42 -6.71 2.59
CA ALA A 33 16.51 -5.96 3.82
C ALA A 33 15.35 -4.95 3.88
N VAL A 34 14.58 -4.92 4.99
CA VAL A 34 13.35 -4.15 5.09
C VAL A 34 13.41 -3.09 6.17
N VAL A 35 13.09 -1.86 5.82
CA VAL A 35 12.82 -0.79 6.77
C VAL A 35 11.30 -0.69 6.98
N LEU A 36 10.87 -0.97 8.20
CA LEU A 36 9.50 -0.84 8.65
C LEU A 36 9.26 0.56 9.17
N ALA A 37 8.54 1.35 8.41
CA ALA A 37 8.25 2.74 8.72
C ALA A 37 6.80 2.90 9.18
N ASP A 38 6.58 3.30 10.42
CA ASP A 38 5.23 3.48 10.95
C ASP A 38 5.21 4.63 11.97
N ARG A 39 4.06 5.25 12.14
CA ARG A 39 3.85 6.21 13.22
C ARG A 39 3.83 5.52 14.59
N ASP A 40 3.33 4.29 14.63
CA ASP A 40 3.33 3.41 15.80
C ASP A 40 4.60 2.53 15.80
N LEU A 41 5.70 3.09 16.34
CA LEU A 41 6.98 2.40 16.42
C LEU A 41 6.91 1.06 17.18
N PRO A 42 6.19 0.92 18.32
CA PRO A 42 6.00 -0.36 18.98
C PRO A 42 5.46 -1.46 18.06
N SER A 43 4.39 -1.17 17.29
CA SER A 43 3.82 -2.14 16.35
C SER A 43 4.80 -2.51 15.22
N ALA A 44 5.50 -1.52 14.64
CA ALA A 44 6.52 -1.79 13.63
C ALA A 44 7.70 -2.60 14.19
N SER A 45 8.10 -2.32 15.44
CA SER A 45 9.18 -3.05 16.11
C SER A 45 8.80 -4.52 16.37
N ALA A 46 7.57 -4.80 16.74
CA ALA A 46 7.09 -6.18 16.91
C ALA A 46 7.20 -6.98 15.59
N VAL A 47 6.77 -6.39 14.48
CA VAL A 47 6.90 -7.04 13.15
C VAL A 47 8.37 -7.20 12.74
N ARG A 48 9.23 -6.21 13.02
CA ARG A 48 10.68 -6.33 12.80
C ARG A 48 11.25 -7.51 13.58
N ASP A 49 10.90 -7.66 14.86
CA ASP A 49 11.43 -8.72 15.72
C ASP A 49 11.02 -10.11 15.20
N GLU A 50 9.78 -10.26 14.73
CA GLU A 50 9.32 -11.48 14.06
C GLU A 50 10.15 -11.80 12.81
N ILE A 51 10.43 -10.79 11.96
CA ILE A 51 11.24 -10.96 10.74
C ILE A 51 12.67 -11.38 11.12
N VAL A 52 13.27 -10.73 12.10
CA VAL A 52 14.65 -11.04 12.56
C VAL A 52 14.70 -12.43 13.19
N ALA A 53 13.72 -12.81 14.00
CA ALA A 53 13.63 -14.15 14.59
C ALA A 53 13.48 -15.24 13.52
N ALA A 54 12.87 -14.93 12.37
CA ALA A 54 12.80 -15.81 11.21
C ALA A 54 14.07 -15.81 10.32
N GLY A 55 15.14 -15.11 10.73
CA GLY A 55 16.40 -15.01 9.99
C GLY A 55 16.45 -13.95 8.89
N GLY A 56 15.42 -13.10 8.78
CA GLY A 56 15.39 -11.99 7.85
C GLY A 56 16.13 -10.75 8.35
N ARG A 57 16.34 -9.77 7.46
CA ARG A 57 17.00 -8.50 7.77
C ARG A 57 15.96 -7.40 7.84
N ALA A 58 15.74 -6.83 9.02
CA ALA A 58 14.74 -5.76 9.21
C ALA A 58 15.18 -4.74 10.25
N SER A 59 14.80 -3.47 10.04
CA SER A 59 14.88 -2.40 11.02
C SER A 59 13.55 -1.64 11.07
N ALA A 60 13.27 -0.94 12.16
CA ALA A 60 12.05 -0.15 12.31
C ALA A 60 12.41 1.32 12.60
N CYS A 61 11.63 2.25 12.04
CA CYS A 61 11.74 3.67 12.34
C CYS A 61 10.35 4.30 12.52
N GLN A 62 10.28 5.26 13.44
CA GLN A 62 9.07 6.07 13.61
C GLN A 62 9.01 7.15 12.54
N VAL A 63 7.86 7.24 11.84
CA VAL A 63 7.65 8.28 10.85
C VAL A 63 6.17 8.66 10.73
N ASP A 64 5.89 9.94 10.82
CA ASP A 64 4.67 10.51 10.27
C ASP A 64 4.99 10.96 8.84
N ILE A 65 4.40 10.30 7.85
CA ILE A 65 4.69 10.56 6.44
C ILE A 65 4.23 11.96 5.96
N ARG A 66 3.47 12.69 6.77
CA ARG A 66 3.08 14.08 6.49
C ARG A 66 4.22 15.08 6.73
N GLU A 67 5.22 14.69 7.50
CA GLU A 67 6.30 15.56 7.95
C GLU A 67 7.55 15.32 7.10
N PRO A 68 7.93 16.28 6.22
CA PRO A 68 9.06 16.12 5.30
C PRO A 68 10.35 15.72 5.99
N GLU A 69 10.64 16.32 7.16
CA GLU A 69 11.86 16.06 7.94
C GLU A 69 11.90 14.61 8.45
N GLN A 70 10.74 14.04 8.82
CA GLN A 70 10.67 12.64 9.27
C GLN A 70 10.80 11.68 8.08
N VAL A 71 10.28 12.03 6.91
CA VAL A 71 10.48 11.26 5.69
C VAL A 71 11.96 11.24 5.29
N GLU A 72 12.64 12.40 5.31
CA GLU A 72 14.08 12.45 5.05
C GLU A 72 14.90 11.67 6.10
N ALA A 73 14.51 11.72 7.37
CA ALA A 73 15.13 10.93 8.44
C ALA A 73 14.95 9.40 8.20
N MET A 74 13.79 8.96 7.71
CA MET A 74 13.54 7.56 7.30
C MET A 74 14.49 7.14 6.18
N LEU A 75 14.69 7.96 5.15
CA LEU A 75 15.64 7.67 4.05
C LEU A 75 17.09 7.66 4.57
N ALA A 76 17.44 8.60 5.45
CA ALA A 76 18.77 8.65 6.07
C ALA A 76 19.03 7.39 6.91
N HIS A 77 18.06 6.95 7.74
CA HIS A 77 18.13 5.70 8.48
C HIS A 77 18.33 4.50 7.55
N THR A 78 17.56 4.44 6.44
CA THR A 78 17.68 3.37 5.45
C THR A 78 19.08 3.32 4.86
N ARG A 79 19.62 4.47 4.42
CA ARG A 79 20.96 4.59 3.84
C ARG A 79 22.06 4.17 4.81
N GLN A 80 21.95 4.57 6.07
CA GLN A 80 22.93 4.23 7.12
C GLN A 80 22.92 2.75 7.49
N THR A 81 21.73 2.13 7.49
CA THR A 81 21.58 0.74 7.97
C THR A 81 21.87 -0.28 6.88
N TYR A 82 21.40 -0.03 5.65
CA TYR A 82 21.42 -1.01 4.57
C TYR A 82 21.96 -0.45 3.24
N GLY A 83 21.93 0.84 3.03
CA GLY A 83 22.16 1.48 1.74
C GLY A 83 20.90 2.10 1.16
N ARG A 84 20.95 2.52 -0.13
CA ARG A 84 19.82 3.16 -0.80
C ARG A 84 18.68 2.18 -1.09
N ALA A 85 17.45 2.66 -0.99
CA ALA A 85 16.26 1.85 -1.21
C ALA A 85 16.04 1.53 -2.69
N HIS A 86 15.87 0.25 -3.01
CA HIS A 86 15.48 -0.26 -4.34
C HIS A 86 13.96 -0.31 -4.53
N VAL A 87 13.22 -0.47 -3.42
CA VAL A 87 11.77 -0.64 -3.41
C VAL A 87 11.15 0.27 -2.36
N LEU A 88 10.10 0.99 -2.75
CA LEU A 88 9.23 1.70 -1.82
C LEU A 88 7.79 1.16 -1.94
N ILE A 89 7.22 0.75 -0.82
CA ILE A 89 5.80 0.41 -0.72
C ILE A 89 5.09 1.49 0.11
N ASN A 90 4.36 2.37 -0.56
CA ASN A 90 3.52 3.38 0.05
C ASN A 90 2.18 2.79 0.48
N ASN A 91 2.16 2.14 1.64
CA ASN A 91 0.95 1.51 2.19
C ASN A 91 0.31 2.35 3.30
N ALA A 92 1.06 3.19 4.01
CA ALA A 92 0.50 4.06 5.04
C ALA A 92 -0.69 4.86 4.53
N GLY A 93 -1.76 4.91 5.31
CA GLY A 93 -2.95 5.65 4.91
C GLY A 93 -4.05 5.65 5.96
N LEU A 94 -4.96 6.61 5.80
CA LEU A 94 -6.13 6.77 6.63
C LEU A 94 -7.40 6.55 5.80
N GLY A 95 -8.43 5.96 6.41
CA GLY A 95 -9.76 5.84 5.82
C GLY A 95 -10.81 6.45 6.73
N ALA A 96 -11.77 7.17 6.15
CA ALA A 96 -12.95 7.67 6.85
C ALA A 96 -14.20 7.28 6.07
N GLN A 97 -15.32 7.19 6.80
CA GLN A 97 -16.64 7.01 6.21
C GLN A 97 -17.60 7.95 6.89
N LYS A 98 -18.23 8.83 6.09
CA LYS A 98 -19.28 9.75 6.53
C LYS A 98 -20.12 10.13 5.32
N HIS A 99 -21.44 10.29 5.51
CA HIS A 99 -22.32 10.73 4.44
C HIS A 99 -21.81 12.07 3.86
N PHE A 100 -21.97 12.27 2.56
CA PHE A 100 -21.40 13.44 1.87
C PHE A 100 -21.80 14.76 2.50
N LEU A 101 -23.10 14.95 2.78
CA LEU A 101 -23.61 16.18 3.38
C LEU A 101 -23.08 16.47 4.79
N ASP A 102 -22.62 15.43 5.50
CA ASP A 102 -22.14 15.54 6.88
C ASP A 102 -20.60 15.49 6.97
N THR A 103 -19.90 15.35 5.82
CA THR A 103 -18.44 15.22 5.80
C THR A 103 -17.78 16.58 6.07
N PRO A 104 -17.13 16.79 7.22
CA PRO A 104 -16.43 18.05 7.50
C PRO A 104 -15.24 18.25 6.55
N LEU A 105 -14.91 19.50 6.27
CA LEU A 105 -13.75 19.86 5.46
C LEU A 105 -12.43 19.30 6.04
N GLU A 106 -12.32 19.27 7.36
CA GLU A 106 -11.17 18.73 8.09
C GLU A 106 -10.95 17.24 7.79
N THR A 107 -12.04 16.48 7.61
CA THR A 107 -11.95 15.07 7.20
C THR A 107 -11.33 14.94 5.79
N LEU A 108 -11.76 15.78 4.85
CA LEU A 108 -11.20 15.81 3.51
C LEU A 108 -9.71 16.19 3.54
N ARG A 109 -9.35 17.26 4.26
CA ARG A 109 -7.97 17.70 4.42
C ARG A 109 -7.09 16.60 5.00
N ALA A 110 -7.51 15.97 6.11
CA ALA A 110 -6.76 14.89 6.73
C ALA A 110 -6.55 13.68 5.79
N MET A 111 -7.55 13.35 4.95
CA MET A 111 -7.39 12.29 3.94
C MET A 111 -6.37 12.68 2.86
N LEU A 112 -6.39 13.92 2.40
CA LEU A 112 -5.45 14.42 1.40
C LEU A 112 -4.03 14.50 1.98
N ASP A 113 -3.87 15.04 3.19
CA ASP A 113 -2.57 15.20 3.82
C ASP A 113 -1.87 13.85 4.04
N ILE A 114 -2.57 12.85 4.58
CA ILE A 114 -1.95 11.54 4.84
C ILE A 114 -1.81 10.75 3.54
N ASN A 115 -2.91 10.59 2.78
CA ASN A 115 -2.91 9.64 1.67
C ASN A 115 -2.21 10.18 0.42
N VAL A 116 -2.31 11.49 0.15
CA VAL A 116 -1.73 12.10 -1.07
C VAL A 116 -0.41 12.76 -0.77
N VAL A 117 -0.37 13.73 0.14
CA VAL A 117 0.86 14.46 0.45
C VAL A 117 1.91 13.52 1.03
N GLY A 118 1.55 12.67 2.00
CA GLY A 118 2.49 11.70 2.58
C GLY A 118 3.04 10.71 1.55
N THR A 119 2.18 10.17 0.66
CA THR A 119 2.62 9.29 -0.45
C THR A 119 3.56 10.03 -1.40
N PHE A 120 3.26 11.29 -1.73
CA PHE A 120 4.10 12.12 -2.58
C PHE A 120 5.48 12.34 -1.97
N LEU A 121 5.56 12.75 -0.70
CA LEU A 121 6.81 13.00 0.01
C LEU A 121 7.70 11.75 0.04
N CYS A 122 7.13 10.60 0.45
CA CYS A 122 7.87 9.34 0.50
C CYS A 122 8.36 8.92 -0.89
N ALA A 123 7.49 9.03 -1.92
CA ALA A 123 7.85 8.67 -3.28
C ALA A 123 8.95 9.56 -3.85
N GLN A 124 8.86 10.88 -3.64
CA GLN A 124 9.86 11.83 -4.13
C GLN A 124 11.22 11.61 -3.47
N ALA A 125 11.25 11.40 -2.16
CA ALA A 125 12.49 11.15 -1.42
C ALA A 125 13.13 9.81 -1.83
N ALA A 126 12.36 8.73 -1.94
CA ALA A 126 12.87 7.43 -2.38
C ALA A 126 13.30 7.43 -3.86
N ALA A 127 12.58 8.14 -4.74
CA ALA A 127 12.94 8.24 -6.15
C ALA A 127 14.33 8.86 -6.35
N ARG A 128 14.73 9.84 -5.53
CA ARG A 128 16.09 10.42 -5.58
C ARG A 128 17.16 9.34 -5.31
N ASP A 129 16.95 8.48 -4.32
CA ASP A 129 17.86 7.36 -4.05
C ASP A 129 17.87 6.35 -5.22
N MET A 130 16.72 6.06 -5.81
CA MET A 130 16.59 5.13 -6.93
C MET A 130 17.25 5.66 -8.22
N VAL A 131 17.21 6.98 -8.45
CA VAL A 131 17.96 7.61 -9.57
C VAL A 131 19.47 7.35 -9.45
N GLU A 132 20.02 7.49 -8.25
CA GLU A 132 21.45 7.22 -7.98
C GLU A 132 21.81 5.72 -8.10
N LEU A 133 20.80 4.83 -7.95
CA LEU A 133 20.96 3.38 -8.17
C LEU A 133 20.78 2.98 -9.65
N GLY A 134 20.29 3.89 -10.50
CA GLY A 134 19.94 3.62 -11.90
C GLY A 134 18.65 2.80 -12.07
N GLY A 135 17.78 2.78 -11.08
CA GLY A 135 16.49 2.12 -11.17
C GLY A 135 15.85 1.77 -9.82
N GLY A 136 14.60 1.34 -9.86
CA GLY A 136 13.85 0.97 -8.68
C GLY A 136 12.37 0.68 -8.94
N ALA A 137 11.63 0.38 -7.87
CA ALA A 137 10.19 0.16 -7.97
C ALA A 137 9.43 0.84 -6.82
N ILE A 138 8.39 1.59 -7.17
CA ILE A 138 7.47 2.21 -6.23
C ILE A 138 6.09 1.57 -6.41
N VAL A 139 5.49 1.10 -5.31
CA VAL A 139 4.13 0.56 -5.30
C VAL A 139 3.29 1.38 -4.34
N ASN A 140 2.27 2.04 -4.87
CA ASN A 140 1.33 2.86 -4.11
C ASN A 140 0.07 2.07 -3.76
N PHE A 141 -0.48 2.26 -2.56
CA PHE A 141 -1.75 1.67 -2.17
C PHE A 141 -2.90 2.65 -2.41
N ALA A 142 -3.62 2.43 -3.50
CA ALA A 142 -4.89 3.05 -3.81
C ALA A 142 -6.05 2.36 -3.03
N SER A 143 -7.18 2.14 -3.65
CA SER A 143 -8.34 1.41 -3.12
C SER A 143 -9.36 1.17 -4.24
N HIS A 144 -10.23 0.18 -4.10
CA HIS A 144 -11.44 0.06 -4.91
C HIS A 144 -12.26 1.37 -4.94
N SER A 145 -12.22 2.15 -3.86
CA SER A 145 -12.92 3.45 -3.77
C SER A 145 -12.36 4.54 -4.70
N ALA A 146 -11.18 4.32 -5.28
CA ALA A 146 -10.63 5.18 -6.34
C ALA A 146 -11.23 4.86 -7.73
N LEU A 147 -11.82 3.67 -7.88
CA LEU A 147 -12.28 3.11 -9.15
C LEU A 147 -13.81 3.01 -9.23
N LEU A 148 -14.47 2.84 -8.08
CA LEU A 148 -15.92 2.68 -7.99
C LEU A 148 -16.47 3.46 -6.79
N GLY A 149 -17.62 4.11 -7.00
CA GLY A 149 -18.31 4.87 -5.94
C GLY A 149 -18.81 3.96 -4.82
N SER A 150 -18.61 4.39 -3.59
CA SER A 150 -19.11 3.73 -2.38
C SER A 150 -19.70 4.75 -1.42
N SER A 151 -20.85 4.43 -0.81
CA SER A 151 -21.55 5.34 0.11
C SER A 151 -20.67 5.80 1.26
N GLY A 152 -20.67 7.10 1.52
CA GLY A 152 -19.93 7.73 2.61
C GLY A 152 -18.40 7.79 2.40
N ARG A 153 -17.90 7.61 1.19
CA ARG A 153 -16.47 7.54 0.90
C ARG A 153 -15.90 8.75 0.15
N ALA A 154 -16.63 9.86 0.01
CA ALA A 154 -16.22 10.97 -0.85
C ALA A 154 -14.78 11.47 -0.55
N ALA A 155 -14.46 11.82 0.69
CA ALA A 155 -13.13 12.29 1.08
C ALA A 155 -12.04 11.22 0.85
N TYR A 156 -12.33 9.97 1.20
CA TYR A 156 -11.41 8.85 1.01
C TYR A 156 -11.20 8.55 -0.48
N ALA A 157 -12.28 8.47 -1.26
CA ALA A 157 -12.22 8.23 -2.70
C ALA A 157 -11.45 9.33 -3.43
N ALA A 158 -11.66 10.62 -3.07
CA ALA A 158 -10.88 11.73 -3.61
C ALA A 158 -9.37 11.54 -3.38
N SER A 159 -8.97 11.15 -2.15
CA SER A 159 -7.56 10.94 -1.83
C SER A 159 -6.99 9.72 -2.58
N LYS A 160 -7.72 8.61 -2.65
CA LYS A 160 -7.25 7.38 -3.33
C LYS A 160 -7.29 7.51 -4.86
N GLY A 161 -8.22 8.30 -5.41
CA GLY A 161 -8.22 8.72 -6.82
C GLY A 161 -7.00 9.58 -7.16
N GLY A 162 -6.61 10.50 -6.25
CA GLY A 162 -5.38 11.28 -6.35
C GLY A 162 -4.14 10.39 -6.45
N ILE A 163 -4.06 9.31 -5.66
CA ILE A 163 -2.94 8.33 -5.74
C ILE A 163 -2.90 7.67 -7.14
N VAL A 164 -4.05 7.27 -7.70
CA VAL A 164 -4.11 6.65 -9.03
C VAL A 164 -3.61 7.62 -10.11
N ALA A 165 -4.06 8.87 -10.06
CA ALA A 165 -3.61 9.90 -11.00
C ALA A 165 -2.11 10.18 -10.86
N MET A 166 -1.63 10.37 -9.63
CA MET A 166 -0.22 10.62 -9.32
C MET A 166 0.67 9.44 -9.75
N THR A 167 0.24 8.20 -9.56
CA THR A 167 0.97 7.00 -9.99
C THR A 167 1.27 7.03 -11.50
N ARG A 168 0.30 7.45 -12.32
CA ARG A 168 0.49 7.54 -13.78
C ARG A 168 1.50 8.60 -14.18
N VAL A 169 1.45 9.77 -13.55
CA VAL A 169 2.41 10.86 -13.82
C VAL A 169 3.81 10.45 -13.37
N MET A 170 3.95 9.94 -12.15
CA MET A 170 5.23 9.45 -11.62
C MET A 170 5.83 8.36 -12.51
N ALA A 171 5.01 7.46 -13.06
CA ALA A 171 5.46 6.41 -13.97
C ALA A 171 6.08 6.99 -15.26
N VAL A 172 5.52 8.06 -15.80
CA VAL A 172 6.05 8.74 -16.99
C VAL A 172 7.34 9.48 -16.66
N ASP A 173 7.34 10.27 -15.60
CA ASP A 173 8.46 11.13 -15.21
C ASP A 173 9.70 10.32 -14.78
N LEU A 174 9.49 9.16 -14.14
CA LEU A 174 10.56 8.34 -13.56
C LEU A 174 11.04 7.20 -14.47
N ALA A 175 10.30 6.87 -15.54
CA ALA A 175 10.71 5.83 -16.49
C ALA A 175 12.09 6.07 -17.13
N PRO A 176 12.50 7.30 -17.51
CA PRO A 176 13.84 7.55 -18.03
C PRO A 176 14.97 7.21 -17.04
N HIS A 177 14.65 7.10 -15.75
CA HIS A 177 15.59 6.72 -14.69
C HIS A 177 15.54 5.23 -14.34
N GLY A 178 14.83 4.40 -15.10
CA GLY A 178 14.67 2.97 -14.82
C GLY A 178 13.76 2.67 -13.61
N ILE A 179 12.95 3.63 -13.18
CA ILE A 179 12.06 3.47 -12.01
C ILE A 179 10.64 3.17 -12.49
N ARG A 180 10.07 2.07 -12.01
CA ARG A 180 8.68 1.70 -12.26
C ARG A 180 7.78 2.16 -11.12
N VAL A 181 6.60 2.68 -11.46
CA VAL A 181 5.62 3.13 -10.46
C VAL A 181 4.26 2.52 -10.78
N ASN A 182 3.72 1.71 -9.87
CA ASN A 182 2.42 1.09 -10.02
C ASN A 182 1.58 1.24 -8.74
N ALA A 183 0.31 0.91 -8.82
CA ALA A 183 -0.60 0.93 -7.67
C ALA A 183 -1.33 -0.40 -7.49
N VAL A 184 -1.61 -0.72 -6.23
CA VAL A 184 -2.57 -1.77 -5.83
C VAL A 184 -3.84 -1.09 -5.35
N ALA A 185 -5.00 -1.58 -5.78
CA ALA A 185 -6.32 -1.12 -5.34
C ALA A 185 -7.06 -2.25 -4.60
N PRO A 186 -6.85 -2.40 -3.28
CA PRO A 186 -7.52 -3.44 -2.52
C PRO A 186 -9.02 -3.21 -2.40
N GLY A 187 -9.79 -4.30 -2.38
CA GLY A 187 -11.17 -4.36 -1.92
C GLY A 187 -11.29 -4.41 -0.39
N PRO A 188 -12.32 -5.04 0.15
CA PRO A 188 -12.42 -5.30 1.58
C PRO A 188 -11.41 -6.37 2.00
N ILE A 189 -10.39 -5.96 2.75
CA ILE A 189 -9.36 -6.84 3.32
C ILE A 189 -9.61 -7.00 4.83
N ASP A 190 -9.44 -8.22 5.34
CA ASP A 190 -9.67 -8.55 6.75
C ASP A 190 -8.46 -8.17 7.61
N VAL A 191 -8.36 -6.90 7.95
CA VAL A 191 -7.30 -6.32 8.79
C VAL A 191 -7.86 -5.90 10.16
N PRO A 192 -7.02 -5.71 11.20
CA PRO A 192 -7.48 -5.27 12.52
C PRO A 192 -8.42 -4.07 12.48
N ARG A 193 -8.13 -3.10 11.60
CA ARG A 193 -8.97 -1.91 11.41
C ARG A 193 -10.37 -2.25 10.88
N SER A 194 -10.49 -3.13 9.87
CA SER A 194 -11.79 -3.52 9.32
C SER A 194 -12.59 -4.35 10.34
N ARG A 195 -11.92 -5.19 11.12
CA ARG A 195 -12.55 -5.96 12.21
C ARG A 195 -13.15 -5.05 13.26
N GLY A 196 -12.49 -3.95 13.62
CA GLY A 196 -12.99 -2.97 14.58
C GLY A 196 -14.07 -2.01 14.05
N GLN A 197 -14.21 -1.86 12.74
CA GLN A 197 -15.11 -0.87 12.12
C GLN A 197 -16.33 -1.49 11.41
N HIS A 198 -16.30 -2.78 11.07
CA HIS A 198 -17.36 -3.46 10.34
C HIS A 198 -18.14 -4.37 11.27
N ASN A 199 -19.39 -3.99 11.57
CA ASN A 199 -20.35 -4.86 12.25
C ASN A 199 -20.81 -6.00 11.32
N ASP A 200 -21.59 -6.94 11.86
CA ASP A 200 -22.05 -8.14 11.14
C ASP A 200 -22.87 -7.80 9.90
N GLU A 201 -23.76 -6.81 9.98
CA GLU A 201 -24.56 -6.32 8.85
C GLU A 201 -23.66 -5.85 7.71
N ARG A 202 -22.65 -5.05 8.02
CA ARG A 202 -21.71 -4.55 7.04
C ARG A 202 -20.82 -5.65 6.47
N ARG A 203 -20.41 -6.61 7.30
CA ARG A 203 -19.67 -7.78 6.81
C ARG A 203 -20.52 -8.62 5.87
N ALA A 204 -21.79 -8.86 6.20
CA ALA A 204 -22.74 -9.55 5.33
C ALA A 204 -22.94 -8.82 4.00
N ALA A 205 -23.07 -7.49 4.03
CA ALA A 205 -23.19 -6.67 2.82
C ALA A 205 -21.94 -6.82 1.92
N TRP A 206 -20.74 -6.84 2.48
CA TRP A 206 -19.51 -7.08 1.73
C TRP A 206 -19.44 -8.49 1.15
N HIS A 207 -19.80 -9.52 1.93
CA HIS A 207 -19.87 -10.91 1.44
C HIS A 207 -20.82 -11.06 0.25
N HIS A 208 -21.93 -10.30 0.26
CA HIS A 208 -22.87 -10.30 -0.86
C HIS A 208 -22.34 -9.50 -2.07
N ALA A 209 -21.68 -8.36 -1.84
CA ALA A 209 -21.23 -7.47 -2.91
C ALA A 209 -19.99 -7.98 -3.65
N VAL A 210 -19.09 -8.69 -2.95
CA VAL A 210 -17.86 -9.25 -3.53
C VAL A 210 -18.18 -10.56 -4.25
N PRO A 211 -17.86 -10.73 -5.54
CA PRO A 211 -18.11 -11.98 -6.28
C PRO A 211 -17.51 -13.23 -5.63
N LEU A 212 -16.30 -13.15 -5.07
CA LEU A 212 -15.70 -14.28 -4.34
C LEU A 212 -16.33 -14.53 -2.95
N GLY A 213 -17.34 -13.76 -2.53
CA GLY A 213 -18.15 -14.00 -1.35
C GLY A 213 -17.41 -13.86 0.00
N ARG A 214 -16.24 -13.23 0.03
CA ARG A 214 -15.43 -13.08 1.24
C ARG A 214 -14.60 -11.81 1.26
N TYR A 215 -14.08 -11.47 2.41
CA TYR A 215 -12.96 -10.55 2.52
C TYR A 215 -11.69 -11.20 1.95
N GLY A 216 -10.81 -10.39 1.39
CA GLY A 216 -9.44 -10.81 1.10
C GLY A 216 -8.58 -10.79 2.35
N GLU A 217 -7.51 -11.58 2.32
CA GLU A 217 -6.50 -11.59 3.38
C GLU A 217 -5.39 -10.58 3.05
N PRO A 218 -4.69 -10.03 4.07
CA PRO A 218 -3.56 -9.12 3.87
C PRO A 218 -2.50 -9.68 2.92
N GLU A 219 -2.25 -10.99 2.98
CA GLU A 219 -1.28 -11.72 2.17
C GLU A 219 -1.63 -11.71 0.68
N GLU A 220 -2.93 -11.64 0.33
CA GLU A 220 -3.39 -11.58 -1.07
C GLU A 220 -3.03 -10.21 -1.68
N ALA A 221 -3.23 -9.11 -0.93
CA ALA A 221 -2.80 -7.78 -1.35
C ALA A 221 -1.26 -7.65 -1.38
N ALA A 222 -0.57 -8.24 -0.40
CA ALA A 222 0.89 -8.29 -0.35
C ALA A 222 1.46 -9.02 -1.57
N ALA A 223 0.85 -10.13 -2.00
CA ALA A 223 1.31 -10.89 -3.17
C ALA A 223 1.38 -10.03 -4.44
N VAL A 224 0.35 -9.23 -4.69
CA VAL A 224 0.30 -8.34 -5.86
C VAL A 224 1.26 -7.17 -5.71
N ALA A 225 1.41 -6.60 -4.51
CA ALA A 225 2.39 -5.55 -4.26
C ALA A 225 3.82 -6.04 -4.52
N LEU A 226 4.17 -7.24 -4.07
CA LEU A 226 5.50 -7.82 -4.31
C LEU A 226 5.71 -8.19 -5.79
N PHE A 227 4.68 -8.68 -6.48
CA PHE A 227 4.76 -8.87 -7.93
C PHE A 227 5.11 -7.56 -8.64
N LEU A 228 4.38 -6.47 -8.35
CA LEU A 228 4.63 -5.16 -8.95
C LEU A 228 6.00 -4.57 -8.58
N ALA A 229 6.51 -4.88 -7.40
CA ALA A 229 7.83 -4.44 -6.94
C ALA A 229 8.98 -5.25 -7.55
N SER A 230 8.74 -6.49 -7.99
CA SER A 230 9.76 -7.41 -8.51
C SER A 230 10.04 -7.23 -10.00
N ASP A 231 11.08 -7.90 -10.48
CA ASP A 231 11.45 -7.94 -11.90
C ASP A 231 10.44 -8.73 -12.76
N ASP A 232 9.56 -9.53 -12.13
CA ASP A 232 8.43 -10.18 -12.84
C ASP A 232 7.48 -9.15 -13.48
N ALA A 233 7.47 -7.91 -12.96
CA ALA A 233 6.71 -6.78 -13.49
C ALA A 233 7.58 -5.77 -14.27
N SER A 234 8.72 -6.20 -14.84
CA SER A 234 9.72 -5.32 -15.49
C SER A 234 9.15 -4.46 -16.62
N TYR A 235 8.09 -4.90 -17.29
CA TYR A 235 7.42 -4.13 -18.36
C TYR A 235 6.11 -3.47 -17.92
N MET A 236 5.89 -3.34 -16.59
CA MET A 236 4.69 -2.74 -16.03
C MET A 236 5.02 -1.45 -15.26
N THR A 237 4.50 -0.33 -15.76
CA THR A 237 4.53 0.96 -15.06
C THR A 237 3.24 1.74 -15.31
N GLY A 238 2.81 2.59 -14.38
CA GLY A 238 1.59 3.39 -14.46
C GLY A 238 0.28 2.59 -14.26
N GLN A 239 0.36 1.32 -13.90
CA GLN A 239 -0.81 0.45 -13.76
C GLN A 239 -1.41 0.52 -12.36
N THR A 240 -2.72 0.29 -12.29
CA THR A 240 -3.45 0.09 -11.03
C THR A 240 -4.13 -1.27 -11.08
N LEU A 241 -3.68 -2.20 -10.23
CA LEU A 241 -4.24 -3.55 -10.16
C LEU A 241 -5.23 -3.66 -8.99
N SER A 242 -6.47 -4.06 -9.31
CA SER A 242 -7.47 -4.38 -8.30
C SER A 242 -7.19 -5.73 -7.66
N VAL A 243 -7.29 -5.78 -6.32
CA VAL A 243 -7.23 -7.01 -5.50
C VAL A 243 -8.46 -6.99 -4.59
N ASP A 244 -9.61 -7.31 -5.16
CA ASP A 244 -10.90 -6.97 -4.57
C ASP A 244 -11.96 -8.08 -4.68
N GLY A 245 -11.56 -9.29 -5.05
CA GLY A 245 -12.46 -10.42 -5.22
C GLY A 245 -13.50 -10.23 -6.34
N GLY A 246 -13.21 -9.35 -7.30
CA GLY A 246 -14.09 -9.01 -8.41
C GLY A 246 -15.08 -7.88 -8.15
N PHE A 247 -14.97 -7.19 -6.99
CA PHE A 247 -15.93 -6.16 -6.58
C PHE A 247 -16.06 -5.02 -7.61
N THR A 248 -14.94 -4.47 -8.10
CA THR A 248 -14.98 -3.38 -9.10
C THR A 248 -15.36 -3.85 -10.51
N SER A 249 -15.28 -5.13 -10.78
CA SER A 249 -15.69 -5.73 -12.05
C SER A 249 -17.15 -6.24 -12.04
N ALA A 250 -17.78 -6.31 -10.85
CA ALA A 250 -19.13 -6.81 -10.71
C ALA A 250 -20.14 -5.78 -11.22
N GLY A 251 -20.78 -6.09 -12.33
CA GLY A 251 -21.97 -5.40 -12.80
C GLY A 251 -23.24 -5.96 -12.16
N LEU A 252 -24.31 -6.10 -12.93
CA LEU A 252 -25.54 -6.73 -12.49
C LEU A 252 -25.33 -8.21 -12.14
N ARG A 253 -25.53 -8.59 -10.89
CA ARG A 253 -25.50 -9.97 -10.43
C ARG A 253 -26.93 -10.53 -10.34
N VAL A 254 -27.17 -11.65 -11.00
CA VAL A 254 -28.48 -12.30 -11.08
C VAL A 254 -28.41 -13.65 -10.37
N LYS A 255 -29.02 -13.76 -9.18
CA LYS A 255 -28.96 -14.96 -8.31
C LYS A 255 -29.20 -16.29 -9.03
N ASN A 256 -30.13 -16.33 -9.97
CA ASN A 256 -30.45 -17.56 -10.70
C ASN A 256 -29.39 -18.01 -11.71
N LEU A 257 -28.38 -17.18 -12.00
CA LEU A 257 -27.24 -17.49 -12.87
C LEU A 257 -25.97 -17.79 -12.08
N GLU A 258 -25.93 -17.45 -10.78
CA GLU A 258 -24.76 -17.65 -9.92
C GLU A 258 -24.58 -19.09 -9.42
N ASN A 259 -25.64 -19.92 -9.49
CA ASN A 259 -25.68 -21.28 -8.95
C ASN A 259 -25.68 -22.39 -10.05
N ARG A 260 -25.06 -22.14 -11.20
CA ARG A 260 -24.92 -23.14 -12.29
C ARG A 260 -23.53 -23.73 -12.32
#